data_3cb5546cd8bf4712df6dafbce94dec53
#
_entry.id   3cb5546cd8bf4712df6dafbce94dec53
#
_cell.length_a   1.000
_cell.length_b   1.000
_cell.length_c   1.000
_cell.angle_alpha   90.00
_cell.angle_beta   90.00
_cell.angle_gamma   90.00
#
_symmetry.space_group_name_H-M   'P 1'
#
loop_
_entity.id
_entity.type
_entity.pdbx_description
1 polymer ?
#
loop_
_entity_poly.entity_id
_entity_poly.type
_entity_poly.pdbx_seq_one_letter_code
_entity_poly.pdbx_strand_id
1 'polypeptide(L)'
;MKKTLALMLSLTLGAGLLSGCVSTRPTTATGDVEGSSSPTQESSASGGVVNVYNWGEYIDESVLEDFTAQTGIKVNYQMYDSNETMYSKLAGGGAEYAVIIPSDYMIARLIEEDMLEPLNFDNIPNFSDVDPELKNPEYDPENLYSVPYMWGLMGVIYNTTAVDETDLGSWDLLWNEKYADDILMIDNSRDAIGIALKSLGYSYNTTDEAQITEAVDLLIQQKPLVQAYVMDEIFGKLEGGNAYVGTYYYGDYLTMLENNPDLGFYIPEEGTNIYVDAMCIPKGAANKENAEAFINFMCSTEAGLKNCEEIWYSTPLLSVREALDPEVSSDPYAYPTADILAKCESYAGLPQNILDLYDSEWTRLKSAT
;
A
#
# COMPACT_ATOMS: atom_id res chain seq x y z
N MET A 1 -0.60 -27.13 -2.86
CA MET A 1 -1.07 -28.38 -2.17
C MET A 1 -2.59 -28.30 -2.01
N LYS A 2 -3.30 -29.25 -2.62
CA LYS A 2 -4.77 -29.26 -2.67
C LYS A 2 -5.36 -29.51 -1.28
N LYS A 3 -6.14 -28.57 -0.74
CA LYS A 3 -7.05 -28.82 0.38
C LYS A 3 -8.47 -29.00 -0.12
N THR A 4 -8.94 -30.23 -0.04
CA THR A 4 -10.30 -30.67 -0.34
C THR A 4 -11.25 -30.20 0.77
N LEU A 5 -12.20 -29.36 0.43
CA LEU A 5 -13.27 -28.90 1.33
C LEU A 5 -14.38 -29.95 1.36
N ALA A 6 -14.62 -30.56 2.51
CA ALA A 6 -15.74 -31.46 2.76
C ALA A 6 -16.90 -30.70 3.40
N LEU A 7 -17.98 -30.58 2.64
CA LEU A 7 -19.27 -30.02 3.07
C LEU A 7 -19.98 -31.03 3.97
N MET A 8 -20.25 -30.70 5.23
CA MET A 8 -21.23 -31.44 6.05
C MET A 8 -22.37 -30.52 6.46
N LEU A 9 -23.50 -30.80 5.85
CA LEU A 9 -24.83 -30.28 6.17
C LEU A 9 -25.42 -31.08 7.33
N SER A 10 -25.76 -30.47 8.46
CA SER A 10 -26.64 -31.09 9.47
C SER A 10 -27.66 -30.08 9.97
N LEU A 11 -28.89 -30.35 9.52
CA LEU A 11 -30.16 -29.77 10.00
C LEU A 11 -30.51 -30.38 11.35
N THR A 12 -30.83 -29.57 12.36
CA THR A 12 -31.76 -30.01 13.44
C THR A 12 -32.61 -28.82 13.88
N LEU A 13 -33.91 -29.01 13.64
CA LEU A 13 -35.02 -28.24 14.21
C LEU A 13 -35.20 -28.61 15.69
N GLY A 14 -35.56 -27.62 16.52
CA GLY A 14 -36.07 -27.89 17.86
C GLY A 14 -36.66 -26.62 18.49
N ALA A 15 -38.00 -26.56 18.47
CA ALA A 15 -38.79 -25.49 19.07
C ALA A 15 -39.08 -25.73 20.56
N GLY A 16 -39.36 -24.64 21.30
CA GLY A 16 -40.12 -24.75 22.58
C GLY A 16 -39.80 -23.70 23.63
N LEU A 17 -40.53 -22.63 23.66
CA LEU A 17 -41.51 -22.12 24.64
C LEU A 17 -41.04 -21.65 26.03
N LEU A 18 -41.15 -20.35 26.25
CA LEU A 18 -41.94 -19.53 27.21
C LEU A 18 -41.78 -19.64 28.73
N SER A 19 -41.72 -18.44 29.31
CA SER A 19 -42.23 -18.00 30.64
C SER A 19 -41.20 -18.01 31.77
N GLY A 20 -41.03 -16.97 32.56
CA GLY A 20 -41.85 -15.97 33.18
C GLY A 20 -41.04 -15.15 34.20
N CYS A 21 -41.49 -13.97 34.45
CA CYS A 21 -41.09 -13.02 35.44
C CYS A 21 -41.10 -13.53 36.89
N VAL A 22 -40.29 -12.94 37.78
CA VAL A 22 -40.72 -12.14 38.94
C VAL A 22 -39.52 -11.67 39.79
N SER A 23 -39.60 -10.41 40.18
CA SER A 23 -38.85 -9.58 41.13
C SER A 23 -38.82 -10.13 42.55
N THR A 24 -37.74 -9.85 43.30
CA THR A 24 -37.73 -9.14 44.59
C THR A 24 -36.33 -9.00 45.19
N ARG A 25 -36.07 -7.80 45.75
CA ARG A 25 -35.01 -7.39 46.71
C ARG A 25 -35.56 -7.60 48.15
N PRO A 26 -34.80 -7.36 49.27
CA PRO A 26 -33.38 -7.09 49.53
C PRO A 26 -32.81 -7.87 50.76
N THR A 27 -31.54 -7.71 51.12
CA THR A 27 -30.98 -7.19 52.39
C THR A 27 -29.58 -7.71 52.73
N THR A 28 -28.71 -6.77 52.98
CA THR A 28 -27.51 -6.65 53.84
C THR A 28 -26.94 -7.86 54.58
N ALA A 29 -25.59 -7.99 54.51
CA ALA A 29 -24.69 -8.02 55.66
C ALA A 29 -23.19 -8.00 55.24
N THR A 30 -22.45 -7.23 56.00
CA THR A 30 -21.03 -6.90 56.10
C THR A 30 -20.08 -8.09 56.23
N GLY A 31 -18.84 -7.91 55.68
CA GLY A 31 -17.69 -8.76 55.99
C GLY A 31 -16.44 -8.32 55.22
N ASP A 32 -15.56 -7.56 55.91
CA ASP A 32 -14.25 -7.13 55.40
C ASP A 32 -13.31 -8.32 55.21
N VAL A 33 -12.60 -8.36 54.06
CA VAL A 33 -11.29 -9.00 53.96
C VAL A 33 -10.45 -8.18 52.97
N GLU A 34 -9.40 -7.54 53.48
CA GLU A 34 -8.35 -6.91 52.71
C GLU A 34 -7.58 -7.94 51.89
N GLY A 35 -7.52 -7.72 50.57
CA GLY A 35 -6.69 -8.41 49.64
C GLY A 35 -6.10 -7.41 48.65
N SER A 36 -4.83 -7.07 48.89
CA SER A 36 -3.99 -6.24 48.03
C SER A 36 -3.94 -6.82 46.61
N SER A 37 -4.58 -6.16 45.67
CA SER A 37 -4.37 -6.35 44.23
C SER A 37 -3.83 -5.06 43.64
N SER A 38 -2.64 -5.12 43.10
CA SER A 38 -2.01 -4.08 42.29
C SER A 38 -2.96 -3.65 41.18
N PRO A 39 -3.08 -2.36 40.86
CA PRO A 39 -3.89 -1.93 39.74
C PRO A 39 -3.18 -2.32 38.44
N THR A 40 -3.73 -3.29 37.74
CA THR A 40 -3.54 -3.41 36.28
C THR A 40 -4.10 -2.12 35.70
N GLN A 41 -3.26 -1.33 35.06
CA GLN A 41 -3.67 -0.16 34.29
C GLN A 41 -4.52 -0.65 33.13
N GLU A 42 -5.83 -0.67 33.29
CA GLU A 42 -6.75 -0.73 32.16
C GLU A 42 -6.59 0.60 31.43
N SER A 43 -6.02 0.54 30.22
CA SER A 43 -6.06 1.65 29.29
C SER A 43 -7.54 1.91 29.01
N SER A 44 -8.02 3.07 29.42
CA SER A 44 -9.36 3.54 29.09
C SER A 44 -9.40 3.86 27.59
N ALA A 45 -9.68 2.84 26.75
CA ALA A 45 -10.05 3.05 25.36
C ALA A 45 -11.36 3.83 25.36
N SER A 46 -11.30 5.11 25.08
CA SER A 46 -12.49 5.91 24.78
C SER A 46 -12.98 5.42 23.42
N GLY A 47 -14.11 4.71 23.39
CA GLY A 47 -14.75 4.31 22.15
C GLY A 47 -14.92 5.53 21.24
N GLY A 48 -14.62 5.37 19.97
CA GLY A 48 -14.65 6.44 18.96
C GLY A 48 -14.58 5.84 17.56
N VAL A 49 -14.30 6.68 16.59
CA VAL A 49 -14.15 6.28 15.20
C VAL A 49 -12.79 6.78 14.69
N VAL A 50 -12.12 5.97 13.88
CA VAL A 50 -10.99 6.38 13.06
C VAL A 50 -11.39 6.26 11.58
N ASN A 51 -11.22 7.33 10.82
CA ASN A 51 -11.48 7.35 9.39
C ASN A 51 -10.17 7.12 8.65
N VAL A 52 -10.04 5.99 7.96
CA VAL A 52 -8.85 5.59 7.22
C VAL A 52 -9.10 5.74 5.72
N TYR A 53 -8.14 6.30 5.00
CA TYR A 53 -8.17 6.46 3.55
C TYR A 53 -6.91 5.83 2.96
N ASN A 54 -7.07 4.70 2.30
CA ASN A 54 -6.00 3.86 1.78
C ASN A 54 -6.19 3.58 0.30
N TRP A 55 -5.27 2.88 -0.31
CA TRP A 55 -5.36 2.34 -1.66
C TRP A 55 -6.41 1.22 -1.76
N GLY A 56 -6.83 0.90 -2.99
CA GLY A 56 -7.54 -0.34 -3.27
C GLY A 56 -6.65 -1.56 -3.08
N GLU A 57 -7.25 -2.74 -2.79
CA GLU A 57 -6.56 -4.04 -2.68
C GLU A 57 -5.25 -4.00 -1.82
N TYR A 58 -5.23 -3.21 -0.74
CA TYR A 58 -4.00 -2.89 0.00
C TYR A 58 -4.08 -3.12 1.51
N ILE A 59 -4.95 -4.02 1.97
CA ILE A 59 -5.12 -4.42 3.36
C ILE A 59 -5.90 -5.73 3.46
N ASP A 60 -5.58 -6.58 4.44
CA ASP A 60 -6.52 -7.60 4.91
C ASP A 60 -7.61 -6.93 5.76
N GLU A 61 -8.84 -6.88 5.25
CA GLU A 61 -9.96 -6.23 5.93
C GLU A 61 -10.25 -6.81 7.32
N SER A 62 -9.86 -8.07 7.61
CA SER A 62 -10.03 -8.68 8.94
C SER A 62 -9.23 -7.94 10.02
N VAL A 63 -8.13 -7.27 9.65
CA VAL A 63 -7.31 -6.44 10.53
C VAL A 63 -8.12 -5.27 11.11
N LEU A 64 -9.09 -4.73 10.37
CA LEU A 64 -9.98 -3.64 10.83
C LEU A 64 -10.94 -4.11 11.92
N GLU A 65 -11.42 -5.37 11.79
CA GLU A 65 -12.27 -6.02 12.80
C GLU A 65 -11.47 -6.31 14.08
N ASP A 66 -10.23 -6.82 13.93
CA ASP A 66 -9.33 -7.10 15.05
C ASP A 66 -8.98 -5.82 15.83
N PHE A 67 -8.66 -4.74 15.12
CA PHE A 67 -8.44 -3.44 15.75
C PHE A 67 -9.64 -2.98 16.56
N THR A 68 -10.84 -3.08 15.97
CA THR A 68 -12.08 -2.71 16.65
C THR A 68 -12.35 -3.58 17.87
N ALA A 69 -12.12 -4.90 17.75
CA ALA A 69 -12.30 -5.84 18.86
C ALA A 69 -11.32 -5.57 20.00
N GLN A 70 -10.07 -5.21 19.68
CA GLN A 70 -9.03 -4.96 20.68
C GLN A 70 -9.17 -3.62 21.39
N THR A 71 -9.59 -2.57 20.65
CA THR A 71 -9.55 -1.18 21.14
C THR A 71 -10.93 -0.60 21.45
N GLY A 72 -12.00 -1.16 20.90
CA GLY A 72 -13.35 -0.58 20.92
C GLY A 72 -13.51 0.62 19.97
N ILE A 73 -12.48 0.99 19.21
CA ILE A 73 -12.50 2.07 18.21
C ILE A 73 -13.00 1.49 16.89
N LYS A 74 -14.03 2.09 16.30
CA LYS A 74 -14.53 1.66 14.98
C LYS A 74 -13.68 2.24 13.87
N VAL A 75 -13.49 1.47 12.80
CA VAL A 75 -12.82 1.93 11.59
C VAL A 75 -13.85 2.23 10.50
N ASN A 76 -13.82 3.45 9.96
CA ASN A 76 -14.45 3.76 8.69
C ASN A 76 -13.36 3.75 7.62
N TYR A 77 -13.38 2.74 6.77
CA TYR A 77 -12.38 2.54 5.73
C TYR A 77 -12.91 3.01 4.37
N GLN A 78 -12.11 3.80 3.65
CA GLN A 78 -12.37 4.26 2.30
C GLN A 78 -11.13 4.07 1.45
N MET A 79 -11.32 3.90 0.14
CA MET A 79 -10.23 3.67 -0.81
C MET A 79 -10.10 4.82 -1.80
N TYR A 80 -8.89 4.97 -2.34
CA TYR A 80 -8.56 5.84 -3.46
C TYR A 80 -7.69 5.08 -4.47
N ASP A 81 -7.64 5.58 -5.67
CA ASP A 81 -6.97 4.98 -6.83
C ASP A 81 -5.68 5.69 -7.22
N SER A 82 -5.42 6.90 -6.68
CA SER A 82 -4.16 7.62 -6.92
C SER A 82 -3.84 8.61 -5.80
N ASN A 83 -2.55 8.89 -5.60
CA ASN A 83 -2.09 9.94 -4.68
C ASN A 83 -2.70 11.30 -5.02
N GLU A 84 -2.88 11.60 -6.31
CA GLU A 84 -3.44 12.86 -6.82
C GLU A 84 -4.92 12.98 -6.45
N THR A 85 -5.70 11.89 -6.54
CA THR A 85 -7.10 11.84 -6.10
C THR A 85 -7.19 12.08 -4.59
N MET A 86 -6.36 11.39 -3.81
CA MET A 86 -6.29 11.56 -2.35
C MET A 86 -5.91 13.00 -1.99
N TYR A 87 -4.83 13.54 -2.58
CA TYR A 87 -4.37 14.91 -2.38
C TYR A 87 -5.47 15.94 -2.69
N SER A 88 -6.12 15.83 -3.87
CA SER A 88 -7.16 16.75 -4.28
C SER A 88 -8.33 16.77 -3.29
N LYS A 89 -8.66 15.63 -2.73
CA LYS A 89 -9.73 15.50 -1.74
C LYS A 89 -9.36 16.14 -0.40
N LEU A 90 -8.09 16.00 0.04
CA LEU A 90 -7.59 16.67 1.25
C LEU A 90 -7.51 18.19 1.05
N ALA A 91 -6.94 18.65 -0.06
CA ALA A 91 -6.77 20.07 -0.39
C ALA A 91 -8.11 20.78 -0.59
N GLY A 92 -9.14 20.09 -1.09
CA GLY A 92 -10.48 20.60 -1.24
C GLY A 92 -11.21 20.89 0.07
N GLY A 93 -10.71 20.42 1.20
CA GLY A 93 -11.30 20.55 2.52
C GLY A 93 -12.55 19.70 2.73
N GLY A 94 -12.94 19.49 3.97
CA GLY A 94 -14.15 18.74 4.34
C GLY A 94 -13.98 17.21 4.35
N ALA A 95 -12.79 16.69 4.12
CA ALA A 95 -12.48 15.30 4.34
C ALA A 95 -12.04 15.08 5.80
N GLU A 96 -12.82 14.29 6.55
CA GLU A 96 -12.55 14.00 7.94
C GLU A 96 -11.72 12.71 8.08
N TYR A 97 -10.62 12.59 7.31
CA TYR A 97 -9.69 11.46 7.46
C TYR A 97 -8.79 11.66 8.65
N ALA A 98 -8.54 10.58 9.39
CA ALA A 98 -7.64 10.55 10.52
C ALA A 98 -6.31 9.86 10.18
N VAL A 99 -6.34 8.88 9.27
CA VAL A 99 -5.16 8.21 8.73
C VAL A 99 -5.25 8.18 7.20
N ILE A 100 -4.16 8.52 6.54
CA ILE A 100 -3.94 8.36 5.10
C ILE A 100 -2.66 7.55 4.87
N ILE A 101 -2.56 6.87 3.74
CA ILE A 101 -1.39 6.00 3.44
C ILE A 101 -0.82 6.38 2.06
N PRO A 102 -0.24 7.59 1.92
CA PRO A 102 0.37 8.03 0.68
C PRO A 102 1.75 7.43 0.42
N SER A 103 2.21 7.49 -0.83
CA SER A 103 3.56 7.15 -1.22
C SER A 103 4.55 8.28 -0.88
N ASP A 104 5.82 7.95 -0.83
CA ASP A 104 6.98 8.76 -0.47
C ASP A 104 6.97 10.18 -1.07
N TYR A 105 6.83 10.32 -2.40
CA TYR A 105 6.82 11.63 -3.06
C TYR A 105 5.63 12.50 -2.66
N MET A 106 4.49 11.88 -2.38
CA MET A 106 3.29 12.59 -1.94
C MET A 106 3.42 13.00 -0.46
N ILE A 107 4.07 12.18 0.37
CA ILE A 107 4.38 12.55 1.75
C ILE A 107 5.28 13.78 1.77
N ALA A 108 6.34 13.80 0.95
CA ALA A 108 7.22 14.97 0.81
C ALA A 108 6.43 16.24 0.49
N ARG A 109 5.50 16.17 -0.49
CA ARG A 109 4.62 17.27 -0.88
C ARG A 109 3.70 17.71 0.27
N LEU A 110 3.05 16.76 0.94
CA LEU A 110 2.13 17.08 2.05
C LEU A 110 2.86 17.73 3.23
N ILE A 111 4.12 17.36 3.49
CA ILE A 111 4.98 18.00 4.51
C ILE A 111 5.31 19.42 4.09
N GLU A 112 5.77 19.64 2.85
CA GLU A 112 6.13 20.96 2.33
C GLU A 112 4.94 21.93 2.36
N GLU A 113 3.73 21.43 2.07
CA GLU A 113 2.49 22.23 2.08
C GLU A 113 1.85 22.34 3.48
N ASP A 114 2.50 21.85 4.56
CA ASP A 114 2.01 21.89 5.94
C ASP A 114 0.62 21.22 6.10
N MET A 115 0.42 20.08 5.43
CA MET A 115 -0.85 19.34 5.39
C MET A 115 -0.88 18.12 6.32
N LEU A 116 0.19 17.82 7.06
CA LEU A 116 0.28 16.70 8.00
C LEU A 116 0.42 17.18 9.45
N GLU A 117 -0.06 16.36 10.39
CA GLU A 117 0.19 16.49 11.82
C GLU A 117 1.44 15.72 12.23
N PRO A 118 2.35 16.30 13.05
CA PRO A 118 3.45 15.52 13.59
C PRO A 118 2.93 14.41 14.52
N LEU A 119 3.52 13.22 14.42
CA LEU A 119 3.15 12.04 15.21
C LEU A 119 3.70 12.13 16.63
N ASN A 120 2.97 11.56 17.59
CA ASN A 120 3.48 11.30 18.94
C ASN A 120 3.92 9.84 19.06
N PHE A 121 5.19 9.56 18.94
CA PHE A 121 5.73 8.21 18.98
C PHE A 121 5.61 7.52 20.36
N ASP A 122 5.32 8.25 21.43
CA ASP A 122 4.96 7.63 22.71
C ASP A 122 3.65 6.83 22.62
N ASN A 123 2.77 7.19 21.68
CA ASN A 123 1.53 6.47 21.37
C ASN A 123 1.73 5.38 20.29
N ILE A 124 2.92 5.29 19.69
CA ILE A 124 3.25 4.35 18.62
C ILE A 124 4.50 3.51 19.00
N PRO A 125 4.50 2.81 20.14
CA PRO A 125 5.66 2.06 20.62
C PRO A 125 6.13 0.97 19.64
N ASN A 126 5.22 0.39 18.83
CA ASN A 126 5.55 -0.62 17.84
C ASN A 126 6.40 -0.08 16.68
N PHE A 127 6.54 1.25 16.52
CA PHE A 127 7.49 1.85 15.58
C PHE A 127 8.94 1.39 15.85
N SER A 128 9.25 0.96 17.08
CA SER A 128 10.56 0.40 17.41
C SER A 128 10.94 -0.81 16.56
N ASP A 129 9.95 -1.58 16.05
CA ASP A 129 10.12 -2.78 15.22
C ASP A 129 10.34 -2.48 13.73
N VAL A 130 10.15 -1.24 13.30
CA VAL A 130 10.45 -0.83 11.91
C VAL A 130 11.95 -0.97 11.64
N ASP A 131 12.28 -1.55 10.48
CA ASP A 131 13.66 -1.71 10.00
C ASP A 131 14.40 -0.37 10.03
N PRO A 132 15.58 -0.29 10.66
CA PRO A 132 16.38 0.94 10.70
C PRO A 132 16.68 1.53 9.32
N GLU A 133 16.76 0.72 8.27
CA GLU A 133 17.02 1.18 6.90
C GLU A 133 15.84 1.94 6.28
N LEU A 134 14.63 1.74 6.82
CA LEU A 134 13.41 2.45 6.41
C LEU A 134 13.03 3.60 7.36
N LYS A 135 13.88 3.89 8.38
CA LYS A 135 13.72 5.04 9.26
C LYS A 135 14.48 6.25 8.74
N ASN A 136 13.96 7.44 9.05
CA ASN A 136 14.53 8.73 8.62
C ASN A 136 14.72 8.81 7.09
N PRO A 137 13.66 8.49 6.32
CA PRO A 137 13.73 8.53 4.86
C PRO A 137 13.90 9.95 4.35
N GLU A 138 14.37 10.12 3.11
CA GLU A 138 14.62 11.45 2.53
C GLU A 138 13.37 12.33 2.52
N TYR A 139 12.18 11.75 2.36
CA TYR A 139 10.90 12.46 2.36
C TYR A 139 10.43 12.92 3.76
N ASP A 140 10.94 12.31 4.85
CA ASP A 140 10.65 12.66 6.25
C ASP A 140 11.91 12.42 7.12
N PRO A 141 12.99 13.25 6.99
CA PRO A 141 14.30 12.94 7.53
C PRO A 141 14.38 12.86 9.06
N GLU A 142 13.39 13.42 9.76
CA GLU A 142 13.30 13.37 11.22
C GLU A 142 12.25 12.37 11.71
N ASN A 143 11.58 11.65 10.79
CA ASN A 143 10.45 10.77 11.09
C ASN A 143 9.36 11.45 11.94
N LEU A 144 9.01 12.69 11.59
CA LEU A 144 8.03 13.45 12.37
C LEU A 144 6.58 13.14 11.96
N TYR A 145 6.34 12.75 10.70
CA TYR A 145 5.02 12.75 10.09
C TYR A 145 4.54 11.38 9.59
N SER A 146 5.45 10.41 9.46
CA SER A 146 5.16 9.16 8.77
C SER A 146 5.66 7.92 9.52
N VAL A 147 4.92 6.81 9.37
CA VAL A 147 5.33 5.47 9.77
C VAL A 147 5.22 4.55 8.55
N PRO A 148 6.30 3.93 8.09
CA PRO A 148 6.25 3.01 6.94
C PRO A 148 5.18 1.93 7.13
N TYR A 149 4.41 1.69 6.06
CA TYR A 149 3.34 0.69 6.03
C TYR A 149 3.75 -0.52 5.20
N MET A 150 4.00 -0.31 3.92
CA MET A 150 4.51 -1.29 2.98
C MET A 150 5.53 -0.64 2.04
N TRP A 151 6.36 -1.45 1.41
CA TRP A 151 7.33 -0.97 0.44
C TRP A 151 7.57 -2.03 -0.64
N GLY A 152 8.23 -1.66 -1.71
CA GLY A 152 8.53 -2.63 -2.76
C GLY A 152 9.16 -2.02 -4.00
N LEU A 153 9.18 -2.84 -5.04
CA LEU A 153 9.71 -2.52 -6.36
C LEU A 153 8.62 -2.61 -7.41
N MET A 154 8.72 -1.76 -8.41
CA MET A 154 7.95 -1.88 -9.64
C MET A 154 8.76 -2.64 -10.69
N GLY A 155 8.08 -3.36 -11.58
CA GLY A 155 8.76 -4.07 -12.66
C GLY A 155 7.82 -4.36 -13.81
N VAL A 156 8.26 -5.28 -14.66
CA VAL A 156 7.48 -5.76 -15.78
C VAL A 156 6.90 -7.12 -15.44
N ILE A 157 5.57 -7.23 -15.55
CA ILE A 157 4.82 -8.49 -15.48
C ILE A 157 4.54 -8.93 -16.90
N TYR A 158 4.78 -10.21 -17.20
CA TYR A 158 4.58 -10.73 -18.54
C TYR A 158 4.03 -12.15 -18.53
N ASN A 159 3.34 -12.55 -19.58
CA ASN A 159 2.88 -13.92 -19.76
C ASN A 159 4.00 -14.76 -20.39
N THR A 160 4.51 -15.75 -19.65
CA THR A 160 5.64 -16.61 -20.04
C THR A 160 5.33 -17.51 -21.24
N THR A 161 4.05 -17.70 -21.58
CA THR A 161 3.63 -18.50 -22.74
C THR A 161 3.42 -17.67 -24.00
N ALA A 162 3.40 -16.34 -23.89
CA ALA A 162 3.10 -15.40 -24.97
C ALA A 162 4.28 -14.47 -25.30
N VAL A 163 5.15 -14.19 -24.35
CA VAL A 163 6.30 -13.30 -24.53
C VAL A 163 7.58 -14.13 -24.71
N ASP A 164 8.36 -13.80 -25.74
CA ASP A 164 9.63 -14.50 -25.99
C ASP A 164 10.69 -14.08 -24.96
N GLU A 165 11.41 -15.05 -24.39
CA GLU A 165 12.48 -14.80 -23.42
C GLU A 165 13.57 -13.85 -23.91
N THR A 166 13.81 -13.79 -25.23
CA THR A 166 14.80 -12.90 -25.83
C THR A 166 14.41 -11.43 -25.82
N ASP A 167 13.16 -11.13 -25.56
CA ASP A 167 12.62 -9.76 -25.51
C ASP A 167 12.61 -9.20 -24.09
N LEU A 168 12.96 -10.03 -23.07
CA LEU A 168 12.93 -9.66 -21.65
C LEU A 168 14.20 -8.90 -21.20
N GLY A 169 14.12 -8.26 -20.05
CA GLY A 169 15.26 -7.68 -19.31
C GLY A 169 15.38 -6.16 -19.39
N SER A 170 14.63 -5.49 -20.26
CA SER A 170 14.64 -4.05 -20.45
C SER A 170 13.22 -3.48 -20.39
N TRP A 171 13.09 -2.18 -20.08
CA TRP A 171 11.85 -1.44 -20.29
C TRP A 171 11.43 -1.37 -21.76
N ASP A 172 12.34 -1.60 -22.70
CA ASP A 172 12.07 -1.57 -24.15
C ASP A 172 10.97 -2.57 -24.57
N LEU A 173 10.70 -3.61 -23.78
CA LEU A 173 9.58 -4.52 -24.01
C LEU A 173 8.24 -3.77 -24.14
N LEU A 174 8.07 -2.67 -23.44
CA LEU A 174 6.85 -1.85 -23.46
C LEU A 174 6.67 -1.05 -24.76
N TRP A 175 7.71 -0.97 -25.60
CA TRP A 175 7.69 -0.33 -26.92
C TRP A 175 7.82 -1.33 -28.06
N ASN A 176 7.76 -2.65 -27.77
CA ASN A 176 7.90 -3.68 -28.77
C ASN A 176 6.58 -3.88 -29.55
N GLU A 177 6.57 -3.48 -30.82
CA GLU A 177 5.42 -3.59 -31.74
C GLU A 177 4.84 -5.02 -31.83
N LYS A 178 5.63 -6.05 -31.53
CA LYS A 178 5.20 -7.45 -31.52
C LYS A 178 4.06 -7.71 -30.52
N TYR A 179 3.99 -6.92 -29.46
CA TYR A 179 3.00 -7.04 -28.38
C TYR A 179 1.98 -5.90 -28.41
N ALA A 180 1.82 -5.22 -29.55
CA ALA A 180 0.83 -4.17 -29.71
C ALA A 180 -0.58 -4.67 -29.36
N ASP A 181 -1.37 -3.85 -28.66
CA ASP A 181 -2.69 -4.14 -28.11
C ASP A 181 -2.70 -5.15 -26.93
N ASP A 182 -1.53 -5.68 -26.52
CA ASP A 182 -1.36 -6.56 -25.37
C ASP A 182 -0.49 -5.96 -24.26
N ILE A 183 -0.16 -4.66 -24.35
CA ILE A 183 0.63 -3.91 -23.37
C ILE A 183 -0.30 -3.10 -22.47
N LEU A 184 -0.10 -3.20 -21.15
CA LEU A 184 -0.74 -2.38 -20.13
C LEU A 184 0.29 -1.44 -19.50
N MET A 185 -0.03 -0.15 -19.46
CA MET A 185 0.75 0.84 -18.73
C MET A 185 0.06 1.22 -17.44
N ILE A 186 0.86 1.53 -16.43
CA ILE A 186 0.34 2.03 -15.15
C ILE A 186 -0.26 3.43 -15.33
N ASP A 187 -1.46 3.66 -14.76
CA ASP A 187 -2.15 4.96 -14.79
C ASP A 187 -1.76 5.87 -13.61
N ASN A 188 -0.45 5.96 -13.37
CA ASN A 188 0.17 6.86 -12.41
C ASN A 188 1.22 7.71 -13.13
N SER A 189 1.14 9.04 -13.02
CA SER A 189 1.98 9.97 -13.76
C SER A 189 3.46 9.83 -13.39
N ARG A 190 3.79 9.69 -12.09
CA ARG A 190 5.17 9.56 -11.61
C ARG A 190 5.80 8.26 -12.10
N ASP A 191 5.05 7.16 -12.04
CA ASP A 191 5.53 5.84 -12.47
C ASP A 191 5.66 5.76 -13.99
N ALA A 192 4.63 6.13 -14.74
CA ALA A 192 4.65 6.03 -16.19
C ALA A 192 5.73 6.93 -16.83
N ILE A 193 5.84 8.20 -16.39
CA ILE A 193 6.88 9.12 -16.88
C ILE A 193 8.25 8.65 -16.40
N GLY A 194 8.35 8.13 -15.16
CA GLY A 194 9.56 7.58 -14.59
C GLY A 194 10.12 6.38 -15.37
N ILE A 195 9.26 5.47 -15.81
CA ILE A 195 9.63 4.35 -16.70
C ILE A 195 10.25 4.87 -18.00
N ALA A 196 9.62 5.86 -18.63
CA ALA A 196 10.14 6.44 -19.85
C ALA A 196 11.47 7.19 -19.64
N LEU A 197 11.62 7.90 -18.51
CA LEU A 197 12.89 8.50 -18.12
C LEU A 197 14.00 7.45 -17.98
N LYS A 198 13.73 6.33 -17.32
CA LYS A 198 14.70 5.23 -17.17
C LYS A 198 15.06 4.60 -18.51
N SER A 199 14.08 4.36 -19.40
CA SER A 199 14.33 3.88 -20.76
C SER A 199 15.27 4.80 -21.56
N LEU A 200 15.22 6.12 -21.27
CA LEU A 200 16.11 7.11 -21.86
C LEU A 200 17.45 7.26 -21.12
N GLY A 201 17.65 6.55 -20.00
CA GLY A 201 18.84 6.62 -19.17
C GLY A 201 18.87 7.81 -18.22
N TYR A 202 17.72 8.43 -17.96
CA TYR A 202 17.58 9.55 -17.02
C TYR A 202 17.18 9.07 -15.61
N SER A 203 17.34 9.95 -14.61
CA SER A 203 16.87 9.69 -13.25
C SER A 203 15.36 9.87 -13.13
N TYR A 204 14.70 9.05 -12.28
CA TYR A 204 13.31 9.26 -11.85
C TYR A 204 13.07 10.65 -11.23
N ASN A 205 14.13 11.26 -10.70
CA ASN A 205 14.08 12.51 -9.95
C ASN A 205 14.65 13.70 -10.74
N THR A 206 14.76 13.57 -12.07
CA THR A 206 15.24 14.69 -12.89
C THR A 206 14.33 15.91 -12.75
N THR A 207 14.96 17.09 -12.64
CA THR A 207 14.29 18.40 -12.70
C THR A 207 14.55 19.12 -14.02
N ASP A 208 15.16 18.44 -15.00
CA ASP A 208 15.37 18.97 -16.35
C ASP A 208 14.06 18.84 -17.15
N GLU A 209 13.43 19.97 -17.42
CA GLU A 209 12.16 20.06 -18.15
C GLU A 209 12.24 19.41 -19.55
N ALA A 210 13.41 19.48 -20.20
CA ALA A 210 13.58 18.87 -21.53
C ALA A 210 13.58 17.33 -21.46
N GLN A 211 14.20 16.73 -20.43
CA GLN A 211 14.17 15.29 -20.21
C GLN A 211 12.77 14.79 -19.90
N ILE A 212 12.01 15.51 -19.08
CA ILE A 212 10.60 15.17 -18.74
C ILE A 212 9.74 15.21 -20.01
N THR A 213 9.87 16.27 -20.82
CA THR A 213 9.13 16.41 -22.08
C THR A 213 9.51 15.30 -23.07
N GLU A 214 10.82 14.95 -23.20
CA GLU A 214 11.28 13.85 -24.05
C GLU A 214 10.70 12.49 -23.62
N ALA A 215 10.65 12.24 -22.29
CA ALA A 215 10.04 11.02 -21.75
C ALA A 215 8.55 10.92 -22.11
N VAL A 216 7.81 12.02 -22.01
CA VAL A 216 6.40 12.04 -22.40
C VAL A 216 6.22 11.91 -23.92
N ASP A 217 7.10 12.48 -24.74
CA ASP A 217 7.11 12.25 -26.17
C ASP A 217 7.31 10.77 -26.53
N LEU A 218 8.17 10.06 -25.77
CA LEU A 218 8.37 8.62 -25.89
C LEU A 218 7.09 7.84 -25.53
N LEU A 219 6.39 8.23 -24.45
CA LEU A 219 5.10 7.61 -24.08
C LEU A 219 4.00 7.89 -25.12
N ILE A 220 3.98 9.07 -25.73
CA ILE A 220 3.04 9.38 -26.83
C ILE A 220 3.30 8.48 -28.04
N GLN A 221 4.57 8.20 -28.36
CA GLN A 221 4.93 7.26 -29.42
C GLN A 221 4.54 5.82 -29.08
N GLN A 222 4.58 5.44 -27.82
CA GLN A 222 4.15 4.13 -27.33
C GLN A 222 2.63 3.94 -27.39
N LYS A 223 1.86 5.02 -27.22
CA LYS A 223 0.41 4.97 -27.01
C LYS A 223 -0.36 4.11 -28.02
N PRO A 224 -0.02 4.07 -29.34
CA PRO A 224 -0.68 3.17 -30.28
C PRO A 224 -0.46 1.67 -30.02
N LEU A 225 0.53 1.30 -29.17
CA LEU A 225 0.83 -0.09 -28.81
C LEU A 225 0.11 -0.50 -27.52
N VAL A 226 -0.30 0.48 -26.72
CA VAL A 226 -0.86 0.25 -25.37
C VAL A 226 -2.36 -0.05 -25.48
N GLN A 227 -2.77 -1.20 -24.91
CA GLN A 227 -4.17 -1.56 -24.81
C GLN A 227 -4.92 -0.60 -23.88
N ALA A 228 -4.35 -0.32 -22.70
CA ALA A 228 -4.94 0.57 -21.70
C ALA A 228 -3.88 1.08 -20.71
N TYR A 229 -4.15 2.25 -20.14
CA TYR A 229 -3.56 2.72 -18.89
C TYR A 229 -4.47 2.26 -17.76
N VAL A 230 -3.94 1.54 -16.78
CA VAL A 230 -4.70 0.83 -15.73
C VAL A 230 -4.07 1.00 -14.35
N MET A 231 -4.89 0.88 -13.33
CA MET A 231 -4.48 0.58 -11.96
C MET A 231 -4.97 -0.86 -11.66
N ASP A 232 -5.85 -1.07 -10.68
CA ASP A 232 -6.29 -2.41 -10.25
C ASP A 232 -6.98 -3.23 -11.37
N GLU A 233 -7.41 -2.60 -12.47
CA GLU A 233 -7.93 -3.35 -13.63
C GLU A 233 -6.88 -4.28 -14.26
N ILE A 234 -5.58 -4.10 -13.93
CA ILE A 234 -4.50 -4.97 -14.40
C ILE A 234 -4.71 -6.42 -13.95
N PHE A 235 -5.24 -6.64 -12.75
CA PHE A 235 -5.52 -7.97 -12.22
C PHE A 235 -6.38 -8.78 -13.19
N GLY A 236 -7.58 -8.30 -13.47
CA GLY A 236 -8.52 -9.01 -14.36
C GLY A 236 -8.00 -9.18 -15.79
N LYS A 237 -7.10 -8.29 -16.26
CA LYS A 237 -6.53 -8.37 -17.61
C LYS A 237 -5.42 -9.40 -17.71
N LEU A 238 -4.45 -9.39 -16.81
CA LEU A 238 -3.31 -10.32 -16.81
C LEU A 238 -3.73 -11.72 -16.35
N GLU A 239 -4.53 -11.83 -15.30
CA GLU A 239 -5.06 -13.12 -14.82
C GLU A 239 -5.92 -13.80 -15.88
N GLY A 240 -6.74 -13.03 -16.60
CA GLY A 240 -7.61 -13.53 -17.65
C GLY A 240 -6.93 -13.77 -19.01
N GLY A 241 -5.62 -13.45 -19.13
CA GLY A 241 -4.89 -13.57 -20.39
C GLY A 241 -5.39 -12.60 -21.49
N ASN A 242 -5.96 -11.46 -21.09
CA ASN A 242 -6.45 -10.42 -22.01
C ASN A 242 -5.41 -9.36 -22.35
N ALA A 243 -4.22 -9.48 -21.76
CA ALA A 243 -3.00 -8.75 -22.08
C ALA A 243 -1.80 -9.64 -21.73
N TYR A 244 -0.64 -9.37 -22.33
CA TYR A 244 0.55 -10.20 -22.16
C TYR A 244 1.70 -9.51 -21.45
N VAL A 245 1.70 -8.19 -21.39
CA VAL A 245 2.75 -7.37 -20.77
C VAL A 245 2.09 -6.26 -19.96
N GLY A 246 2.61 -6.00 -18.78
CA GLY A 246 2.17 -4.87 -17.95
C GLY A 246 3.28 -4.38 -17.05
N THR A 247 3.15 -3.16 -16.58
CA THR A 247 4.02 -2.60 -15.54
C THR A 247 3.24 -2.44 -14.28
N TYR A 248 3.70 -3.06 -13.19
CA TYR A 248 3.05 -2.94 -11.89
C TYR A 248 3.98 -3.33 -10.75
N TYR A 249 3.47 -3.37 -9.54
CA TYR A 249 4.23 -3.61 -8.33
C TYR A 249 4.41 -5.11 -8.06
N TYR A 250 5.52 -5.46 -7.40
CA TYR A 250 5.89 -6.86 -7.18
C TYR A 250 4.88 -7.63 -6.30
N GLY A 251 4.33 -6.99 -5.27
CA GLY A 251 3.31 -7.62 -4.42
C GLY A 251 2.06 -8.02 -5.19
N ASP A 252 1.56 -7.12 -6.05
CA ASP A 252 0.41 -7.41 -6.91
C ASP A 252 0.70 -8.52 -7.92
N TYR A 253 1.94 -8.58 -8.45
CA TYR A 253 2.35 -9.71 -9.28
C TYR A 253 2.21 -11.03 -8.54
N LEU A 254 2.62 -11.11 -7.27
CA LEU A 254 2.50 -12.33 -6.47
C LEU A 254 1.03 -12.72 -6.25
N THR A 255 0.17 -11.75 -5.99
CA THR A 255 -1.29 -11.95 -5.90
C THR A 255 -1.86 -12.48 -7.24
N MET A 256 -1.49 -11.85 -8.36
CA MET A 256 -1.93 -12.31 -9.70
C MET A 256 -1.39 -13.70 -10.06
N LEU A 257 -0.18 -14.05 -9.61
CA LEU A 257 0.46 -15.35 -9.87
C LEU A 257 -0.34 -16.51 -9.25
N GLU A 258 -1.06 -16.29 -8.14
CA GLU A 258 -1.95 -17.31 -7.56
C GLU A 258 -3.08 -17.71 -8.51
N ASN A 259 -3.59 -16.77 -9.31
CA ASN A 259 -4.68 -16.97 -10.25
C ASN A 259 -4.20 -17.32 -11.65
N ASN A 260 -3.01 -16.87 -12.05
CA ASN A 260 -2.41 -17.18 -13.35
C ASN A 260 -0.93 -17.58 -13.20
N PRO A 261 -0.60 -18.88 -13.09
CA PRO A 261 0.77 -19.35 -12.92
C PRO A 261 1.68 -19.17 -14.16
N ASP A 262 1.13 -18.70 -15.27
CA ASP A 262 1.90 -18.40 -16.48
C ASP A 262 2.48 -16.97 -16.46
N LEU A 263 2.26 -16.20 -15.38
CA LEU A 263 2.87 -14.89 -15.23
C LEU A 263 4.31 -14.98 -14.76
N GLY A 264 5.17 -14.11 -15.27
CA GLY A 264 6.54 -13.89 -14.86
C GLY A 264 6.77 -12.42 -14.51
N PHE A 265 7.85 -12.16 -13.76
CA PHE A 265 8.24 -10.80 -13.36
C PHE A 265 9.75 -10.62 -13.55
N TYR A 266 10.14 -9.41 -13.94
CA TYR A 266 11.54 -9.00 -13.89
C TYR A 266 11.69 -7.51 -13.59
N ILE A 267 12.84 -7.15 -13.01
CA ILE A 267 13.29 -5.78 -12.86
C ILE A 267 14.20 -5.46 -14.06
N PRO A 268 13.88 -4.42 -14.83
CA PRO A 268 14.69 -4.02 -15.99
C PRO A 268 16.12 -3.63 -15.64
N GLU A 269 17.05 -3.88 -16.58
CA GLU A 269 18.47 -3.61 -16.37
C GLU A 269 18.80 -2.14 -16.15
N GLU A 270 17.98 -1.24 -16.67
CA GLU A 270 18.07 0.22 -16.50
C GLU A 270 17.75 0.65 -15.06
N GLY A 271 17.18 -0.24 -14.28
CA GLY A 271 16.72 0.00 -12.92
C GLY A 271 15.26 0.41 -12.82
N THR A 272 14.78 0.54 -11.60
CA THR A 272 13.38 0.80 -11.31
C THR A 272 13.21 1.73 -10.11
N ASN A 273 11.95 2.03 -9.79
CA ASN A 273 11.55 2.74 -8.58
C ASN A 273 11.50 1.76 -7.39
N ILE A 274 11.99 2.24 -6.25
CA ILE A 274 11.71 1.73 -4.92
C ILE A 274 10.72 2.69 -4.27
N TYR A 275 9.55 2.24 -3.91
CA TYR A 275 8.54 3.06 -3.25
C TYR A 275 8.36 2.63 -1.79
N VAL A 276 7.96 3.58 -0.98
CA VAL A 276 7.52 3.36 0.40
C VAL A 276 6.20 4.08 0.58
N ASP A 277 5.17 3.32 0.95
CA ASP A 277 3.92 3.90 1.40
C ASP A 277 3.93 3.97 2.92
N ALA A 278 3.49 5.09 3.47
CA ALA A 278 3.54 5.29 4.90
C ALA A 278 2.24 5.89 5.45
N MET A 279 1.94 5.49 6.69
CA MET A 279 0.79 5.98 7.43
C MET A 279 1.07 7.39 7.97
N CYS A 280 0.22 8.34 7.62
CA CYS A 280 0.29 9.73 8.01
C CYS A 280 -1.04 10.21 8.60
N ILE A 281 -1.01 11.28 9.40
CA ILE A 281 -2.18 11.93 9.95
C ILE A 281 -2.36 13.29 9.27
N PRO A 282 -3.48 13.53 8.55
CA PRO A 282 -3.75 14.83 7.95
C PRO A 282 -3.88 15.93 9.00
N LYS A 283 -3.47 17.15 8.65
CA LYS A 283 -3.58 18.31 9.53
C LYS A 283 -5.04 18.60 9.90
N GLY A 284 -5.28 18.81 11.18
CA GLY A 284 -6.62 19.04 11.71
C GLY A 284 -7.49 17.79 11.83
N ALA A 285 -6.91 16.60 11.70
CA ALA A 285 -7.61 15.33 11.90
C ALA A 285 -8.27 15.26 13.28
N ALA A 286 -9.54 14.89 13.31
CA ALA A 286 -10.23 14.64 14.57
C ALA A 286 -9.71 13.35 15.21
N ASN A 287 -9.61 13.31 16.54
CA ASN A 287 -9.21 12.12 17.30
C ASN A 287 -7.82 11.58 16.92
N LYS A 288 -6.81 12.45 16.90
CA LYS A 288 -5.41 12.08 16.62
C LYS A 288 -4.92 10.88 17.45
N GLU A 289 -5.31 10.77 18.71
CA GLU A 289 -4.95 9.64 19.57
C GLU A 289 -5.51 8.29 19.03
N ASN A 290 -6.72 8.30 18.46
CA ASN A 290 -7.28 7.10 17.81
C ASN A 290 -6.52 6.74 16.52
N ALA A 291 -6.07 7.75 15.76
CA ALA A 291 -5.25 7.56 14.58
C ALA A 291 -3.88 6.96 14.95
N GLU A 292 -3.22 7.48 15.98
CA GLU A 292 -1.95 6.95 16.47
C GLU A 292 -2.12 5.52 17.03
N ALA A 293 -3.24 5.22 17.68
CA ALA A 293 -3.56 3.85 18.13
C ALA A 293 -3.74 2.90 16.95
N PHE A 294 -4.38 3.35 15.85
CA PHE A 294 -4.51 2.56 14.63
C PHE A 294 -3.14 2.32 13.99
N ILE A 295 -2.32 3.36 13.84
CA ILE A 295 -0.96 3.25 13.30
C ILE A 295 -0.13 2.28 14.14
N ASN A 296 -0.19 2.39 15.48
CA ASN A 296 0.51 1.48 16.36
C ASN A 296 0.05 0.03 16.21
N PHE A 297 -1.27 -0.20 16.04
CA PHE A 297 -1.83 -1.53 15.83
C PHE A 297 -1.35 -2.12 14.49
N MET A 298 -1.34 -1.32 13.42
CA MET A 298 -0.85 -1.73 12.11
C MET A 298 0.65 -2.12 12.14
N CYS A 299 1.42 -1.58 13.08
CA CYS A 299 2.81 -1.97 13.34
C CYS A 299 2.94 -3.19 14.27
N SER A 300 1.87 -3.90 14.59
CA SER A 300 1.96 -5.16 15.34
C SER A 300 2.31 -6.33 14.42
N THR A 301 3.02 -7.33 14.96
CA THR A 301 3.36 -8.55 14.21
C THR A 301 2.11 -9.27 13.68
N GLU A 302 1.03 -9.29 14.47
CA GLU A 302 -0.22 -9.96 14.07
C GLU A 302 -0.89 -9.28 12.87
N ALA A 303 -1.06 -7.95 12.92
CA ALA A 303 -1.65 -7.19 11.81
C ALA A 303 -0.74 -7.21 10.58
N GLY A 304 0.57 -7.05 10.77
CA GLY A 304 1.54 -7.07 9.68
C GLY A 304 1.59 -8.42 8.96
N LEU A 305 1.53 -9.56 9.68
CA LEU A 305 1.48 -10.88 9.06
C LEU A 305 0.24 -11.08 8.22
N LYS A 306 -0.95 -10.73 8.74
CA LYS A 306 -2.20 -10.84 7.99
C LYS A 306 -2.15 -10.03 6.69
N ASN A 307 -1.65 -8.79 6.76
CA ASN A 307 -1.51 -7.96 5.58
C ASN A 307 -0.53 -8.57 4.58
N CYS A 308 0.66 -9.03 5.01
CA CYS A 308 1.63 -9.64 4.09
C CYS A 308 1.12 -10.92 3.45
N GLU A 309 0.33 -11.73 4.18
CA GLU A 309 -0.25 -12.97 3.66
C GLU A 309 -1.39 -12.72 2.67
N GLU A 310 -2.07 -11.58 2.76
CA GLU A 310 -3.18 -11.19 1.87
C GLU A 310 -2.66 -10.45 0.63
N ILE A 311 -1.80 -9.43 0.84
CA ILE A 311 -1.43 -8.51 -0.25
C ILE A 311 -0.01 -8.73 -0.80
N TRP A 312 0.81 -9.61 -0.19
CA TRP A 312 2.15 -10.01 -0.64
C TRP A 312 3.21 -8.89 -0.74
N TYR A 313 2.93 -7.72 -0.18
CA TYR A 313 3.88 -6.61 -0.15
C TYR A 313 4.94 -6.77 0.92
N SER A 314 6.10 -6.18 0.70
CA SER A 314 7.21 -6.22 1.66
C SER A 314 6.90 -5.38 2.89
N THR A 315 7.07 -5.99 4.05
CA THR A 315 6.83 -5.32 5.32
C THR A 315 8.05 -4.53 5.78
N PRO A 316 7.84 -3.36 6.40
CA PRO A 316 8.91 -2.65 7.09
C PRO A 316 9.22 -3.22 8.48
N LEU A 317 8.43 -4.19 9.00
CA LEU A 317 8.52 -4.68 10.38
C LEU A 317 9.44 -5.91 10.45
N LEU A 318 10.48 -5.84 11.28
CA LEU A 318 11.45 -6.91 11.44
C LEU A 318 10.82 -8.19 11.99
N SER A 319 9.95 -8.08 12.99
CA SER A 319 9.27 -9.24 13.60
C SER A 319 8.34 -9.94 12.62
N VAL A 320 7.69 -9.21 11.72
CA VAL A 320 6.84 -9.77 10.66
C VAL A 320 7.72 -10.50 9.66
N ARG A 321 8.79 -9.87 9.16
CA ARG A 321 9.73 -10.50 8.21
C ARG A 321 10.32 -11.79 8.75
N GLU A 322 10.66 -11.82 10.05
CA GLU A 322 11.18 -13.05 10.71
C GLU A 322 10.13 -14.17 10.80
N ALA A 323 8.83 -13.81 10.83
CA ALA A 323 7.74 -14.76 10.98
C ALA A 323 7.18 -15.24 9.62
N LEU A 324 7.46 -14.54 8.51
CA LEU A 324 7.07 -14.95 7.16
C LEU A 324 7.73 -16.28 6.78
N ASP A 325 7.10 -17.00 5.82
CA ASP A 325 7.71 -18.18 5.20
C ASP A 325 9.11 -17.81 4.66
N PRO A 326 10.15 -18.65 4.91
CA PRO A 326 11.50 -18.40 4.40
C PRO A 326 11.57 -18.22 2.87
N GLU A 327 10.66 -18.82 2.10
CA GLU A 327 10.59 -18.62 0.65
C GLU A 327 10.19 -17.17 0.30
N VAL A 328 9.33 -16.57 1.10
CA VAL A 328 8.89 -15.16 0.94
C VAL A 328 9.95 -14.19 1.49
N SER A 329 10.40 -14.41 2.73
CA SER A 329 11.35 -13.51 3.40
C SER A 329 12.75 -13.48 2.78
N SER A 330 13.10 -14.45 1.92
CA SER A 330 14.35 -14.51 1.16
C SER A 330 14.19 -14.25 -0.35
N ASP A 331 12.97 -13.92 -0.80
CA ASP A 331 12.74 -13.59 -2.19
C ASP A 331 13.48 -12.29 -2.57
N PRO A 332 14.34 -12.32 -3.63
CA PRO A 332 15.20 -11.19 -3.98
C PRO A 332 14.45 -10.00 -4.59
N TYR A 333 13.18 -10.11 -4.92
CA TYR A 333 12.35 -9.00 -5.39
C TYR A 333 11.48 -8.42 -4.28
N ALA A 334 11.05 -9.27 -3.33
CA ALA A 334 10.39 -8.79 -2.11
C ALA A 334 11.38 -8.09 -1.16
N TYR A 335 12.55 -8.71 -0.95
CA TYR A 335 13.62 -8.18 -0.10
C TYR A 335 14.92 -8.09 -0.90
N PRO A 336 15.08 -7.04 -1.73
CA PRO A 336 16.10 -6.96 -2.74
C PRO A 336 17.52 -6.95 -2.18
N THR A 337 18.41 -7.59 -2.93
CA THR A 337 19.85 -7.57 -2.65
C THR A 337 20.46 -6.20 -2.94
N ALA A 338 21.64 -5.93 -2.38
CA ALA A 338 22.37 -4.69 -2.63
C ALA A 338 22.62 -4.44 -4.14
N ASP A 339 22.78 -5.49 -4.95
CA ASP A 339 22.99 -5.36 -6.40
C ASP A 339 21.73 -4.89 -7.14
N ILE A 340 20.53 -5.30 -6.67
CA ILE A 340 19.25 -4.82 -7.18
C ILE A 340 19.04 -3.38 -6.72
N LEU A 341 19.20 -3.11 -5.42
CA LEU A 341 19.03 -1.77 -4.84
C LEU A 341 19.93 -0.72 -5.48
N ALA A 342 21.15 -1.08 -5.89
CA ALA A 342 22.07 -0.18 -6.55
C ALA A 342 21.57 0.36 -7.92
N LYS A 343 20.56 -0.27 -8.50
CA LYS A 343 19.91 0.13 -9.77
C LYS A 343 18.60 0.89 -9.52
N CYS A 344 18.10 0.91 -8.29
CA CYS A 344 16.81 1.50 -7.94
C CYS A 344 16.99 2.93 -7.46
N GLU A 345 15.93 3.71 -7.61
CA GLU A 345 15.83 5.06 -7.07
C GLU A 345 14.53 5.20 -6.29
N SER A 346 14.57 5.80 -5.11
CA SER A 346 13.36 6.26 -4.42
C SER A 346 12.90 7.58 -5.01
N TYR A 347 11.61 7.88 -4.93
CA TYR A 347 11.10 9.18 -5.36
C TYR A 347 11.49 10.27 -4.36
N ALA A 348 12.16 11.31 -4.85
CA ALA A 348 12.39 12.55 -4.13
C ALA A 348 11.22 13.52 -4.31
N GLY A 349 11.08 14.46 -3.38
CA GLY A 349 10.21 15.63 -3.56
C GLY A 349 10.68 16.46 -4.76
N LEU A 350 9.74 16.88 -5.62
CA LEU A 350 10.05 17.74 -6.76
C LEU A 350 9.61 19.17 -6.49
N PRO A 351 10.35 20.18 -6.99
CA PRO A 351 9.92 21.57 -6.94
C PRO A 351 8.55 21.77 -7.60
N GLN A 352 7.77 22.75 -7.10
CA GLN A 352 6.39 22.98 -7.57
C GLN A 352 6.30 23.19 -9.10
N ASN A 353 7.23 23.93 -9.69
CA ASN A 353 7.23 24.12 -11.15
C ASN A 353 7.42 22.82 -11.94
N ILE A 354 8.11 21.84 -11.35
CA ILE A 354 8.27 20.51 -11.96
C ILE A 354 7.02 19.65 -11.74
N LEU A 355 6.38 19.75 -10.58
CA LEU A 355 5.08 19.10 -10.35
C LEU A 355 4.03 19.62 -11.34
N ASP A 356 3.96 20.95 -11.53
CA ASP A 356 3.06 21.57 -12.52
C ASP A 356 3.36 21.09 -13.95
N LEU A 357 4.64 20.86 -14.26
CA LEU A 357 5.05 20.28 -15.55
C LEU A 357 4.56 18.83 -15.68
N TYR A 358 4.76 17.99 -14.67
CA TYR A 358 4.24 16.61 -14.67
C TYR A 358 2.73 16.58 -14.92
N ASP A 359 1.96 17.42 -14.23
CA ASP A 359 0.50 17.50 -14.40
C ASP A 359 0.09 17.91 -15.84
N SER A 360 0.81 18.90 -16.41
CA SER A 360 0.56 19.35 -17.78
C SER A 360 0.96 18.31 -18.82
N GLU A 361 2.10 17.68 -18.65
CA GLU A 361 2.63 16.65 -19.55
C GLU A 361 1.81 15.36 -19.49
N TRP A 362 1.34 14.97 -18.30
CA TRP A 362 0.40 13.87 -18.14
C TRP A 362 -0.92 14.12 -18.86
N THR A 363 -1.46 15.33 -18.73
CA THR A 363 -2.66 15.74 -19.47
C THR A 363 -2.42 15.71 -20.98
N ARG A 364 -1.23 16.13 -21.45
CA ARG A 364 -0.82 16.06 -22.86
C ARG A 364 -0.80 14.61 -23.35
N LEU A 365 -0.20 13.69 -22.58
CA LEU A 365 -0.16 12.26 -22.90
C LEU A 365 -1.57 11.67 -22.98
N LYS A 366 -2.41 11.90 -21.97
CA LYS A 366 -3.76 11.32 -21.90
C LYS A 366 -4.65 11.83 -23.05
N SER A 367 -4.46 13.06 -23.51
CA SER A 367 -5.21 13.67 -24.62
C SER A 367 -4.63 13.41 -26.02
N ALA A 368 -3.41 12.88 -26.14
CA ALA A 368 -2.84 12.49 -27.42
C ALA A 368 -3.66 11.36 -28.08
N THR A 369 -3.78 11.39 -29.42
CA THR A 369 -4.56 10.40 -30.20
C THR A 369 -3.65 9.48 -30.97
#